data_fe6d9196a470a2638d427a919d6cb2c5
#
_entry.id   fe6d9196a470a2638d427a919d6cb2c5
#
_cell.length_a   1.000
_cell.length_b   1.000
_cell.length_c   1.000
_cell.angle_alpha   90.00
_cell.angle_beta   90.00
_cell.angle_gamma   90.00
#
_symmetry.space_group_name_H-M   'P 1'
#
loop_
_entity.id
_entity.type
_entity.pdbx_description
1 polymer ?
#
loop_
_entity_poly.entity_id
_entity_poly.type
_entity_poly.pdbx_seq_one_letter_code
_entity_poly.pdbx_strand_id
1 'polypeptide(L)'
;MSDPSSSDPFDVVVIGGGPGGYVAAIRAAQLGLKTALIEGRGSLGGTCLNIGCIPSKALLHASEHVAQAHHSFADWGIRLGKISVDLAQMMTKKDEVVEGLTSGIELL
;
A
#
# COMPACT_ATOMS: atom_id res chain seq x y z
N MET A 1 15.49 -35.42 -23.73
CA MET A 1 14.60 -34.32 -24.16
C MET A 1 13.43 -34.30 -23.21
N SER A 2 13.45 -33.43 -22.21
CA SER A 2 12.34 -33.23 -21.29
C SER A 2 11.25 -32.43 -22.03
N ASP A 3 10.03 -32.97 -22.04
CA ASP A 3 8.84 -32.37 -22.62
C ASP A 3 8.58 -31.00 -21.93
N PRO A 4 8.53 -29.86 -22.66
CA PRO A 4 8.28 -28.56 -22.06
C PRO A 4 6.80 -28.36 -21.62
N SER A 5 5.95 -29.37 -21.72
CA SER A 5 4.52 -29.29 -21.40
C SER A 5 4.14 -29.75 -19.99
N SER A 6 5.07 -30.20 -19.15
CA SER A 6 4.77 -30.59 -17.77
C SER A 6 5.04 -29.48 -16.76
N SER A 7 4.36 -28.33 -16.87
CA SER A 7 4.20 -27.46 -15.72
C SER A 7 3.21 -28.13 -14.76
N ASP A 8 3.70 -28.60 -13.61
CA ASP A 8 2.80 -29.09 -12.55
C ASP A 8 1.71 -28.07 -12.29
N PRO A 9 0.45 -28.48 -12.21
CA PRO A 9 -0.66 -27.55 -12.00
C PRO A 9 -0.52 -26.81 -10.67
N PHE A 10 -1.09 -25.62 -10.57
CA PHE A 10 -1.24 -24.94 -9.30
C PHE A 10 -2.40 -25.55 -8.51
N ASP A 11 -2.24 -25.67 -7.19
CA ASP A 11 -3.31 -26.08 -6.30
C ASP A 11 -4.35 -24.98 -6.11
N VAL A 12 -3.87 -23.71 -6.10
CA VAL A 12 -4.71 -22.51 -5.93
C VAL A 12 -4.24 -21.42 -6.89
N VAL A 13 -5.20 -20.83 -7.57
CA VAL A 13 -4.99 -19.60 -8.38
C VAL A 13 -5.88 -18.51 -7.81
N VAL A 14 -5.27 -17.39 -7.38
CA VAL A 14 -5.95 -16.21 -6.89
C VAL A 14 -5.91 -15.12 -7.97
N ILE A 15 -7.06 -14.59 -8.35
CA ILE A 15 -7.18 -13.51 -9.33
C ILE A 15 -7.49 -12.21 -8.58
N GLY A 16 -6.56 -11.26 -8.69
CA GLY A 16 -6.62 -9.97 -8.01
C GLY A 16 -5.72 -9.90 -6.77
N GLY A 17 -4.73 -9.01 -6.82
CA GLY A 17 -3.71 -8.79 -5.78
C GLY A 17 -4.12 -7.75 -4.72
N GLY A 18 -5.40 -7.49 -4.52
CA GLY A 18 -5.90 -6.64 -3.44
C GLY A 18 -5.79 -7.31 -2.06
N PRO A 19 -6.23 -6.61 -0.97
CA PRO A 19 -6.07 -7.12 0.41
C PRO A 19 -6.64 -8.52 0.64
N GLY A 20 -7.77 -8.86 0.04
CA GLY A 20 -8.29 -10.23 0.09
C GLY A 20 -7.43 -11.23 -0.68
N GLY A 21 -6.93 -10.83 -1.85
CA GLY A 21 -6.18 -11.71 -2.75
C GLY A 21 -4.78 -12.04 -2.23
N TYR A 22 -3.96 -11.04 -1.90
CA TYR A 22 -2.61 -11.32 -1.43
C TYR A 22 -2.60 -12.03 -0.07
N VAL A 23 -3.54 -11.70 0.82
CA VAL A 23 -3.67 -12.42 2.10
C VAL A 23 -4.03 -13.88 1.88
N ALA A 24 -4.99 -14.17 0.99
CA ALA A 24 -5.38 -15.53 0.66
C ALA A 24 -4.22 -16.31 0.01
N ALA A 25 -3.51 -15.69 -0.93
CA ALA A 25 -2.38 -16.32 -1.61
C ALA A 25 -1.23 -16.65 -0.64
N ILE A 26 -0.85 -15.71 0.22
CA ILE A 26 0.17 -15.92 1.25
C ILE A 26 -0.25 -17.07 2.17
N ARG A 27 -1.50 -17.07 2.63
CA ARG A 27 -1.99 -18.13 3.52
C ARG A 27 -2.01 -19.49 2.85
N ALA A 28 -2.43 -19.58 1.61
CA ALA A 28 -2.40 -20.83 0.84
C ALA A 28 -0.96 -21.37 0.71
N ALA A 29 -0.01 -20.50 0.37
CA ALA A 29 1.41 -20.87 0.27
C ALA A 29 1.99 -21.32 1.63
N GLN A 30 1.65 -20.64 2.72
CA GLN A 30 2.06 -21.04 4.08
C GLN A 30 1.51 -22.44 4.47
N LEU A 31 0.39 -22.83 3.91
CA LEU A 31 -0.19 -24.17 4.11
C LEU A 31 0.41 -25.25 3.18
N GLY A 32 1.43 -24.89 2.40
CA GLY A 32 2.14 -25.79 1.50
C GLY A 32 1.48 -25.99 0.14
N LEU A 33 0.46 -25.19 -0.20
CA LEU A 33 -0.19 -25.26 -1.49
C LEU A 33 0.63 -24.51 -2.57
N LYS A 34 0.78 -25.12 -3.74
CA LYS A 34 1.38 -24.46 -4.90
C LYS A 34 0.42 -23.39 -5.41
N THR A 35 0.73 -22.13 -5.10
CA THR A 35 -0.18 -20.99 -5.28
C THR A 35 0.32 -20.04 -6.36
N ALA A 36 -0.60 -19.57 -7.20
CA ALA A 36 -0.38 -18.46 -8.12
C ALA A 36 -1.29 -17.27 -7.77
N LEU A 37 -0.74 -16.07 -7.84
CA LEU A 37 -1.48 -14.82 -7.71
C LEU A 37 -1.37 -14.03 -9.01
N ILE A 38 -2.51 -13.66 -9.60
CA ILE A 38 -2.59 -12.89 -10.84
C ILE A 38 -3.06 -11.48 -10.53
N GLU A 39 -2.24 -10.48 -10.87
CA GLU A 39 -2.56 -9.05 -10.72
C GLU A 39 -2.37 -8.33 -12.06
N GLY A 40 -3.35 -7.54 -12.46
CA GLY A 40 -3.33 -6.81 -13.73
C GLY A 40 -2.80 -5.38 -13.68
N ARG A 41 -2.58 -4.82 -12.48
CA ARG A 41 -2.17 -3.40 -12.30
C ARG A 41 -0.67 -3.17 -12.24
N GLY A 42 0.13 -4.21 -12.23
CA GLY A 42 1.59 -4.11 -12.11
C GLY A 42 2.12 -3.93 -10.69
N SER A 43 1.26 -3.76 -9.67
CA SER A 43 1.64 -3.75 -8.25
C SER A 43 0.57 -4.41 -7.40
N LEU A 44 0.98 -5.08 -6.33
CA LEU A 44 0.07 -5.67 -5.36
C LEU A 44 -0.56 -4.58 -4.47
N GLY A 45 -1.58 -4.96 -3.69
CA GLY A 45 -2.25 -4.06 -2.76
C GLY A 45 -3.63 -3.56 -3.21
N GLY A 46 -3.97 -3.75 -4.49
CA GLY A 46 -5.27 -3.40 -5.06
C GLY A 46 -5.62 -1.92 -4.93
N THR A 47 -6.90 -1.62 -4.93
CA THR A 47 -7.42 -0.25 -4.76
C THR A 47 -7.02 0.35 -3.41
N CYS A 48 -7.08 -0.42 -2.33
CA CYS A 48 -6.79 0.09 -0.99
C CYS A 48 -5.39 0.70 -0.88
N LEU A 49 -4.36 -0.03 -1.27
CA LEU A 49 -2.98 0.44 -1.12
C LEU A 49 -2.59 1.46 -2.18
N ASN A 50 -3.00 1.26 -3.42
CA ASN A 50 -2.52 2.07 -4.54
C ASN A 50 -3.26 3.41 -4.70
N ILE A 51 -4.59 3.43 -4.54
CA ILE A 51 -5.41 4.61 -4.85
C ILE A 51 -6.53 4.88 -3.84
N GLY A 52 -6.62 4.14 -2.75
CA GLY A 52 -7.71 4.23 -1.78
C GLY A 52 -7.23 4.52 -0.36
N CYS A 53 -7.29 3.51 0.50
CA CYS A 53 -7.09 3.63 1.95
C CYS A 53 -5.76 4.28 2.33
N ILE A 54 -4.67 3.84 1.72
CA ILE A 54 -3.33 4.28 2.11
C ILE A 54 -3.03 5.71 1.65
N PRO A 55 -3.17 6.07 0.36
CA PRO A 55 -2.91 7.45 -0.05
C PRO A 55 -3.87 8.45 0.62
N SER A 56 -5.13 8.10 0.83
CA SER A 56 -6.07 9.00 1.52
C SER A 56 -5.68 9.22 2.98
N LYS A 57 -5.29 8.20 3.72
CA LYS A 57 -4.84 8.33 5.11
C LYS A 57 -3.53 9.08 5.23
N ALA A 58 -2.59 8.89 4.31
CA ALA A 58 -1.35 9.66 4.27
C ALA A 58 -1.63 11.17 4.13
N LEU A 59 -2.53 11.55 3.23
CA LEU A 59 -2.90 12.96 3.03
C LEU A 59 -3.72 13.51 4.20
N LEU A 60 -4.65 12.74 4.76
CA LEU A 60 -5.40 13.14 5.95
C LEU A 60 -4.48 13.38 7.14
N HIS A 61 -3.50 12.50 7.36
CA HIS A 61 -2.50 12.67 8.42
C HIS A 61 -1.67 13.95 8.22
N ALA A 62 -1.21 14.20 7.00
CA ALA A 62 -0.48 15.43 6.68
C ALA A 62 -1.34 16.69 6.90
N SER A 63 -2.61 16.67 6.47
CA SER A 63 -3.53 17.80 6.64
C SER A 63 -3.88 18.04 8.12
N GLU A 64 -3.95 16.99 8.93
CA GLU A 64 -4.17 17.12 10.38
C GLU A 64 -3.05 17.89 11.07
N HIS A 65 -1.79 17.66 10.70
CA HIS A 65 -0.68 18.45 11.23
C HIS A 65 -0.83 19.94 10.91
N VAL A 66 -1.29 20.29 9.71
CA VAL A 66 -1.54 21.70 9.34
C VAL A 66 -2.69 22.26 10.16
N ALA A 67 -3.77 21.52 10.33
CA ALA A 67 -4.92 21.93 11.14
C ALA A 67 -4.53 22.16 12.60
N GLN A 68 -3.78 21.24 13.20
CA GLN A 68 -3.28 21.38 14.57
C GLN A 68 -2.38 22.59 14.73
N ALA A 69 -1.48 22.83 13.77
CA ALA A 69 -0.60 23.98 13.78
C ALA A 69 -1.36 25.32 13.76
N HIS A 70 -2.49 25.38 13.04
CA HIS A 70 -3.32 26.58 12.97
C HIS A 70 -4.25 26.78 14.17
N HIS A 71 -4.74 25.71 14.78
CA HIS A 71 -5.85 25.79 15.73
C HIS A 71 -5.49 25.34 17.15
N SER A 72 -4.68 24.31 17.31
CA SER A 72 -4.52 23.64 18.61
C SER A 72 -3.19 23.94 19.31
N PHE A 73 -2.13 24.23 18.58
CA PHE A 73 -0.80 24.42 19.16
C PHE A 73 -0.73 25.64 20.08
N ALA A 74 -1.50 26.70 19.81
CA ALA A 74 -1.57 27.88 20.66
C ALA A 74 -2.08 27.56 22.07
N ASP A 75 -3.00 26.63 22.22
CA ASP A 75 -3.57 26.19 23.50
C ASP A 75 -2.50 25.54 24.40
N TRP A 76 -1.49 24.92 23.77
CA TRP A 76 -0.34 24.32 24.45
C TRP A 76 0.82 25.31 24.66
N GLY A 77 0.64 26.59 24.31
CA GLY A 77 1.69 27.60 24.38
C GLY A 77 2.71 27.51 23.23
N ILE A 78 2.47 26.68 22.21
CA ILE A 78 3.34 26.54 21.06
C ILE A 78 2.96 27.62 20.03
N ARG A 79 3.86 28.55 19.81
CA ARG A 79 3.65 29.65 18.87
C ARG A 79 4.45 29.37 17.60
N LEU A 80 3.74 29.33 16.48
CA LEU A 80 4.33 29.15 15.16
C LEU A 80 4.30 30.46 14.39
N GLY A 81 5.31 30.67 13.55
CA GLY A 81 5.32 31.73 12.57
C GLY A 81 4.42 31.40 11.37
N LYS A 82 4.73 31.98 10.21
CA LYS A 82 3.99 31.70 8.98
C LYS A 82 4.16 30.24 8.57
N ILE A 83 3.04 29.54 8.47
CA ILE A 83 3.01 28.15 7.98
C ILE A 83 2.77 28.19 6.48
N SER A 84 3.57 27.46 5.72
CA SER A 84 3.37 27.22 4.30
C SER A 84 3.32 25.72 4.02
N VAL A 85 2.56 25.32 3.02
CA VAL A 85 2.43 23.94 2.59
C VAL A 85 3.04 23.80 1.21
N ASP A 86 4.01 22.92 1.07
CA ASP A 86 4.52 22.45 -0.22
C ASP A 86 3.71 21.21 -0.65
N LEU A 87 2.74 21.43 -1.52
CA LEU A 87 1.87 20.36 -1.98
C LEU A 87 2.61 19.31 -2.81
N ALA A 88 3.61 19.73 -3.58
CA ALA A 88 4.41 18.79 -4.38
C ALA A 88 5.19 17.82 -3.48
N GLN A 89 5.82 18.35 -2.43
CA GLN A 89 6.51 17.52 -1.43
C GLN A 89 5.55 16.61 -0.67
N MET A 90 4.35 17.10 -0.33
CA MET A 90 3.32 16.29 0.33
C MET A 90 2.88 15.12 -0.55
N MET A 91 2.70 15.34 -1.85
CA MET A 91 2.35 14.29 -2.81
C MET A 91 3.48 13.28 -2.96
N THR A 92 4.73 13.73 -3.04
CA THR A 92 5.90 12.84 -3.07
C THR A 92 5.93 11.94 -1.83
N LYS A 93 5.71 12.52 -0.65
CA LYS A 93 5.68 11.73 0.60
C LYS A 93 4.55 10.71 0.64
N LYS A 94 3.38 11.06 0.13
CA LYS A 94 2.26 10.13 -0.04
C LYS A 94 2.65 8.96 -0.97
N ASP A 95 3.32 9.23 -2.09
CA ASP A 95 3.76 8.18 -3.03
C ASP A 95 4.81 7.26 -2.40
N GLU A 96 5.76 7.79 -1.63
CA GLU A 96 6.73 6.99 -0.86
C GLU A 96 6.05 6.01 0.13
N VAL A 97 4.97 6.46 0.80
CA VAL A 97 4.20 5.61 1.72
C VAL A 97 3.53 4.47 0.96
N VAL A 98 2.92 4.77 -0.18
CA VAL A 98 2.27 3.75 -1.04
C VAL A 98 3.30 2.75 -1.53
N GLU A 99 4.41 3.21 -2.09
CA GLU A 99 5.49 2.36 -2.61
C GLU A 99 6.08 1.46 -1.53
N GLY A 100 6.34 2.00 -0.35
CA GLY A 100 6.87 1.23 0.79
C GLY A 100 5.96 0.09 1.20
N LEU A 101 4.64 0.29 1.20
CA LEU A 101 3.68 -0.74 1.57
C LEU A 101 3.45 -1.75 0.46
N THR A 102 3.36 -1.34 -0.80
CA THR A 102 3.18 -2.26 -1.92
C THR A 102 4.41 -3.16 -2.10
N SER A 103 5.61 -2.59 -2.05
CA SER A 103 6.86 -3.35 -2.10
C SER A 103 6.99 -4.32 -0.91
N GLY A 104 6.52 -3.92 0.27
CA GLY A 104 6.50 -4.80 1.45
C GLY A 104 5.65 -6.06 1.24
N ILE A 105 4.52 -5.95 0.53
CA ILE A 105 3.69 -7.11 0.20
C ILE A 105 4.36 -8.03 -0.82
N GLU A 106 5.08 -7.48 -1.78
CA GLU A 106 5.80 -8.26 -2.80
C GLU A 106 6.93 -9.11 -2.20
N LEU A 107 7.44 -8.75 -1.03
CA LEU A 107 8.47 -9.50 -0.31
C LEU A 107 7.92 -10.69 0.49
N LEU A 108 6.62 -10.75 0.73
CA LEU A 108 5.97 -11.82 1.49
C LEU A 108 5.63 -13.04 0.64
#